data_47d9e18bd280ab92e02678a29845276d
#
_entry.id   47d9e18bd280ab92e02678a29845276d
#
_cell.length_a   1.000
_cell.length_b   1.000
_cell.length_c   1.000
_cell.angle_alpha   90.00
_cell.angle_beta   90.00
_cell.angle_gamma   90.00
#
_symmetry.space_group_name_H-M   'P 1'
#
loop_
_entity.id
_entity.type
_entity.pdbx_description
1 polymer ?
#
loop_
_entity_poly.entity_id
_entity_poly.type
_entity_poly.pdbx_seq_one_letter_code
_entity_poly.pdbx_strand_id
1 'polypeptide(L)'
;MIDRITEQPFCQARISGSTFVNADCFDVFPFIEDKSIDAVIIDPPYFEVKGNFDFVFKSENDYLQFIENTIIECKRCLKDSGSLFIYCSQEMSAYIDLMLRKYFAIKNRLIWFRSGGVSPKKKFKVSHEPLFYCVNDIKNHTWNLDDIRVKSIYADKDKRLNPLGKSPDDVWCIPNLVGKKNEKVPHPTQKPLELCDRIIKCSTNENDLILIPFAGSGSEFVSAIKLNRKSIGIEKEKQYYDVAVRRLSKYCG
;
A
#
# COMPACT_ATOMS: atom_id res chain seq x y z
N MET A 1 20.48 -6.74 3.50
CA MET A 1 19.25 -7.20 2.80
C MET A 1 19.08 -6.56 1.43
N ILE A 2 18.95 -5.23 1.30
CA ILE A 2 18.86 -4.57 -0.03
C ILE A 2 20.01 -5.03 -0.94
N ASP A 3 21.24 -5.14 -0.42
CA ASP A 3 22.39 -5.59 -1.19
C ASP A 3 22.20 -7.00 -1.77
N ARG A 4 21.59 -7.93 -1.03
CA ARG A 4 21.30 -9.29 -1.55
C ARG A 4 20.38 -9.28 -2.77
N ILE A 5 19.39 -8.37 -2.80
CA ILE A 5 18.50 -8.19 -3.95
C ILE A 5 19.26 -7.57 -5.12
N THR A 6 20.11 -6.59 -4.81
CA THR A 6 20.85 -5.85 -5.85
C THR A 6 22.01 -6.63 -6.47
N GLU A 7 22.44 -7.73 -5.85
CA GLU A 7 23.39 -8.68 -6.43
C GLU A 7 22.73 -9.64 -7.42
N GLN A 8 21.38 -9.68 -7.45
CA GLN A 8 20.66 -10.53 -8.40
C GLN A 8 20.55 -9.88 -9.79
N PRO A 9 20.39 -10.69 -10.86
CA PRO A 9 20.32 -10.19 -12.23
C PRO A 9 18.96 -9.54 -12.59
N PHE A 10 18.27 -8.96 -11.61
CA PHE A 10 17.04 -8.22 -11.86
C PHE A 10 17.32 -6.87 -12.53
N CYS A 11 16.43 -6.45 -13.41
CA CYS A 11 16.40 -5.05 -13.83
C CYS A 11 15.91 -4.20 -12.65
N GLN A 12 16.76 -3.29 -12.17
CA GLN A 12 16.50 -2.57 -10.93
C GLN A 12 17.03 -1.14 -10.93
N ALA A 13 16.41 -0.27 -10.15
CA ALA A 13 16.85 1.10 -9.91
C ALA A 13 17.07 1.32 -8.40
N ARG A 14 18.24 1.86 -8.04
CA ARG A 14 18.55 2.30 -6.67
C ARG A 14 18.28 3.79 -6.55
N ILE A 15 17.50 4.17 -5.54
CA ILE A 15 17.03 5.55 -5.37
C ILE A 15 16.98 5.85 -3.87
N SER A 16 17.79 6.81 -3.40
CA SER A 16 17.78 7.29 -1.99
C SER A 16 17.84 6.16 -0.95
N GLY A 17 18.69 5.15 -1.17
CA GLY A 17 18.82 3.99 -0.26
C GLY A 17 17.70 2.96 -0.36
N SER A 18 16.82 3.11 -1.33
CA SER A 18 15.72 2.19 -1.67
C SER A 18 16.01 1.46 -2.96
N THR A 19 15.32 0.34 -3.21
CA THR A 19 15.46 -0.46 -4.44
C THR A 19 14.12 -0.68 -5.10
N PHE A 20 14.02 -0.39 -6.39
CA PHE A 20 12.86 -0.66 -7.21
C PHE A 20 13.21 -1.73 -8.24
N VAL A 21 12.50 -2.86 -8.26
CA VAL A 21 12.85 -4.07 -9.01
C VAL A 21 11.77 -4.40 -10.04
N ASN A 22 12.18 -4.70 -11.27
CA ASN A 22 11.28 -5.26 -12.27
C ASN A 22 11.37 -6.78 -12.24
N ALA A 23 10.45 -7.42 -11.55
CA ALA A 23 10.35 -8.87 -11.40
C ALA A 23 8.97 -9.27 -10.89
N ASP A 24 8.66 -10.56 -10.91
CA ASP A 24 7.58 -11.12 -10.08
C ASP A 24 8.00 -11.06 -8.60
N CYS A 25 7.07 -10.71 -7.70
CA CYS A 25 7.39 -10.60 -6.27
C CYS A 25 7.83 -11.95 -5.69
N PHE A 26 7.34 -13.07 -6.19
CA PHE A 26 7.76 -14.41 -5.74
C PHE A 26 9.20 -14.75 -6.12
N ASP A 27 9.74 -14.14 -7.17
CA ASP A 27 11.16 -14.28 -7.51
C ASP A 27 12.07 -13.46 -6.57
N VAL A 28 11.52 -12.40 -5.94
CA VAL A 28 12.28 -11.49 -5.06
C VAL A 28 12.18 -11.88 -3.58
N PHE A 29 11.03 -12.39 -3.14
CA PHE A 29 10.82 -12.79 -1.73
C PHE A 29 11.93 -13.68 -1.14
N PRO A 30 12.53 -14.65 -1.85
CA PRO A 30 13.63 -15.47 -1.30
C PRO A 30 14.87 -14.69 -0.86
N PHE A 31 15.05 -13.46 -1.37
CA PHE A 31 16.19 -12.60 -1.03
C PHE A 31 15.87 -11.61 0.11
N ILE A 32 14.61 -11.58 0.59
CA ILE A 32 14.18 -10.76 1.71
C ILE A 32 14.28 -11.58 2.99
N GLU A 33 15.04 -11.09 3.95
CA GLU A 33 15.27 -11.75 5.24
C GLU A 33 13.99 -11.76 6.09
N ASP A 34 13.85 -12.82 6.90
CA ASP A 34 12.77 -12.93 7.87
C ASP A 34 12.83 -11.77 8.86
N LYS A 35 11.65 -11.26 9.27
CA LYS A 35 11.50 -10.23 10.30
C LYS A 35 12.39 -9.00 10.08
N SER A 36 12.53 -8.55 8.84
CA SER A 36 13.41 -7.46 8.45
C SER A 36 12.66 -6.20 8.00
N ILE A 37 11.37 -6.33 7.68
CA ILE A 37 10.51 -5.28 7.12
C ILE A 37 9.67 -4.64 8.24
N ASP A 38 9.60 -3.31 8.27
CA ASP A 38 8.83 -2.55 9.25
C ASP A 38 7.36 -2.40 8.85
N ALA A 39 7.09 -2.22 7.56
CA ALA A 39 5.72 -2.19 7.05
C ALA A 39 5.63 -2.84 5.66
N VAL A 40 4.49 -3.47 5.38
CA VAL A 40 4.16 -4.01 4.06
C VAL A 40 2.89 -3.31 3.55
N ILE A 41 2.93 -2.84 2.30
CA ILE A 41 1.76 -2.24 1.63
C ILE A 41 1.49 -3.06 0.37
N ILE A 42 0.31 -3.68 0.31
CA ILE A 42 -0.10 -4.60 -0.75
C ILE A 42 -1.28 -3.99 -1.51
N ASP A 43 -1.07 -3.62 -2.77
CA ASP A 43 -2.13 -3.28 -3.73
C ASP A 43 -2.07 -4.30 -4.88
N PRO A 44 -2.59 -5.50 -4.67
CA PRO A 44 -2.42 -6.61 -5.61
C PRO A 44 -3.32 -6.41 -6.83
N PRO A 45 -3.10 -7.14 -7.93
CA PRO A 45 -4.12 -7.24 -8.98
C PRO A 45 -5.44 -7.74 -8.36
N TYR A 46 -6.57 -7.19 -8.81
CA TYR A 46 -7.89 -7.59 -8.33
C TYR A 46 -8.48 -8.65 -9.27
N PHE A 47 -9.35 -9.49 -8.74
CA PHE A 47 -10.01 -10.49 -9.56
C PHE A 47 -11.07 -9.84 -10.46
N GLU A 48 -10.86 -9.87 -11.78
CA GLU A 48 -11.77 -9.41 -12.84
C GLU A 48 -12.36 -7.99 -12.68
N VAL A 49 -11.56 -7.04 -12.18
CA VAL A 49 -12.05 -5.67 -11.91
C VAL A 49 -11.65 -4.68 -12.99
N LYS A 50 -10.33 -4.55 -13.29
CA LYS A 50 -9.87 -3.51 -14.21
C LYS A 50 -8.44 -3.76 -14.72
N GLY A 51 -8.28 -3.61 -16.04
CA GLY A 51 -6.98 -3.77 -16.70
C GLY A 51 -6.63 -5.23 -16.96
N ASN A 52 -5.67 -5.47 -17.85
CA ASN A 52 -5.30 -6.83 -18.26
C ASN A 52 -4.67 -7.64 -17.11
N PHE A 53 -4.04 -6.98 -16.14
CA PHE A 53 -3.43 -7.61 -14.99
C PHE A 53 -4.46 -8.18 -13.99
N ASP A 54 -5.72 -7.72 -14.02
CA ASP A 54 -6.80 -8.24 -13.18
C ASP A 54 -7.48 -9.50 -13.80
N PHE A 55 -7.21 -9.79 -15.07
CA PHE A 55 -7.79 -10.93 -15.81
C PHE A 55 -6.79 -12.05 -16.05
N VAL A 56 -5.77 -12.19 -15.21
CA VAL A 56 -4.72 -13.21 -15.34
C VAL A 56 -5.04 -14.51 -14.59
N PHE A 57 -6.00 -14.49 -13.67
CA PHE A 57 -6.38 -15.64 -12.85
C PHE A 57 -7.43 -16.48 -13.58
N LYS A 58 -7.28 -17.80 -13.53
CA LYS A 58 -8.20 -18.74 -14.18
C LYS A 58 -9.49 -18.95 -13.39
N SER A 59 -9.44 -18.73 -12.07
CA SER A 59 -10.57 -18.88 -11.16
C SER A 59 -10.41 -18.00 -9.93
N GLU A 60 -11.51 -17.82 -9.18
CA GLU A 60 -11.50 -17.19 -7.87
C GLU A 60 -10.55 -17.92 -6.89
N ASN A 61 -10.53 -19.25 -6.94
CA ASN A 61 -9.61 -20.04 -6.09
C ASN A 61 -8.15 -19.78 -6.42
N ASP A 62 -7.77 -19.67 -7.69
CA ASP A 62 -6.39 -19.34 -8.10
C ASP A 62 -6.00 -17.96 -7.58
N TYR A 63 -6.92 -16.99 -7.65
CA TYR A 63 -6.72 -15.65 -7.09
C TYR A 63 -6.53 -15.70 -5.58
N LEU A 64 -7.41 -16.38 -4.85
CA LEU A 64 -7.32 -16.49 -3.40
C LEU A 64 -6.04 -17.20 -2.96
N GLN A 65 -5.61 -18.25 -3.67
CA GLN A 65 -4.34 -18.92 -3.41
C GLN A 65 -3.13 -17.99 -3.64
N PHE A 66 -3.16 -17.18 -4.70
CA PHE A 66 -2.13 -16.18 -4.98
C PHE A 66 -2.03 -15.14 -3.84
N ILE A 67 -3.18 -14.63 -3.38
CA ILE A 67 -3.23 -13.68 -2.25
C ILE A 67 -2.73 -14.33 -0.96
N GLU A 68 -3.14 -15.57 -0.66
CA GLU A 68 -2.69 -16.28 0.54
C GLU A 68 -1.17 -16.52 0.54
N ASN A 69 -0.61 -16.95 -0.59
CA ASN A 69 0.84 -17.11 -0.74
C ASN A 69 1.59 -15.78 -0.55
N THR A 70 1.06 -14.68 -1.09
CA THR A 70 1.62 -13.34 -0.89
C THR A 70 1.59 -12.93 0.59
N ILE A 71 0.47 -13.17 1.28
CA ILE A 71 0.30 -12.88 2.70
C ILE A 71 1.30 -13.68 3.55
N ILE A 72 1.52 -14.96 3.24
CA ILE A 72 2.46 -15.83 3.95
C ILE A 72 3.89 -15.28 3.82
N GLU A 73 4.34 -14.93 2.63
CA GLU A 73 5.67 -14.36 2.42
C GLU A 73 5.82 -12.99 3.10
N CYS A 74 4.81 -12.13 3.01
CA CYS A 74 4.80 -10.85 3.71
C CYS A 74 4.84 -11.04 5.24
N LYS A 75 4.13 -12.03 5.77
CA LYS A 75 4.17 -12.39 7.21
C LYS A 75 5.56 -12.83 7.64
N ARG A 76 6.25 -13.63 6.83
CA ARG A 76 7.61 -14.08 7.10
C ARG A 76 8.59 -12.91 7.19
N CYS A 77 8.51 -11.99 6.22
CA CYS A 77 9.41 -10.84 6.13
C CYS A 77 9.14 -9.77 7.18
N LEU A 78 7.90 -9.66 7.69
CA LEU A 78 7.45 -8.57 8.56
C LEU A 78 7.98 -8.75 9.99
N LYS A 79 8.54 -7.70 10.59
CA LYS A 79 8.96 -7.66 12.01
C LYS A 79 7.77 -7.93 12.94
N ASP A 80 8.05 -8.34 14.17
CA ASP A 80 7.00 -8.54 15.19
C ASP A 80 6.24 -7.24 15.48
N SER A 81 6.91 -6.09 15.48
CA SER A 81 6.31 -4.74 15.61
C SER A 81 5.71 -4.19 14.31
N GLY A 82 5.82 -4.94 13.21
CA GLY A 82 5.48 -4.47 11.88
C GLY A 82 3.98 -4.45 11.57
N SER A 83 3.62 -3.64 10.59
CA SER A 83 2.25 -3.43 10.12
C SER A 83 2.09 -3.85 8.67
N LEU A 84 0.92 -4.40 8.34
CA LEU A 84 0.53 -4.75 6.98
C LEU A 84 -0.74 -4.01 6.58
N PHE A 85 -0.70 -3.40 5.39
CA PHE A 85 -1.87 -2.83 4.74
C PHE A 85 -2.14 -3.56 3.43
N ILE A 86 -3.37 -3.98 3.20
CA ILE A 86 -3.77 -4.65 1.96
C ILE A 86 -5.08 -4.09 1.42
N TYR A 87 -5.03 -3.60 0.18
CA TYR A 87 -6.19 -3.22 -0.59
C TYR A 87 -6.88 -4.44 -1.21
N CYS A 88 -8.17 -4.35 -1.44
CA CYS A 88 -8.91 -5.38 -2.17
C CYS A 88 -10.16 -4.81 -2.85
N SER A 89 -10.75 -5.60 -3.75
CA SER A 89 -12.08 -5.30 -4.26
C SER A 89 -13.15 -5.55 -3.18
N GLN A 90 -14.33 -4.92 -3.34
CA GLN A 90 -15.45 -5.15 -2.42
C GLN A 90 -15.90 -6.61 -2.45
N GLU A 91 -15.90 -7.22 -3.63
CA GLU A 91 -16.33 -8.61 -3.86
C GLU A 91 -15.45 -9.59 -3.08
N MET A 92 -14.13 -9.37 -3.06
CA MET A 92 -13.17 -10.26 -2.39
C MET A 92 -12.94 -9.93 -0.91
N SER A 93 -13.48 -8.82 -0.41
CA SER A 93 -13.15 -8.31 0.94
C SER A 93 -13.47 -9.29 2.08
N ALA A 94 -14.58 -10.06 1.95
CA ALA A 94 -14.95 -11.04 2.97
C ALA A 94 -13.97 -12.23 3.03
N TYR A 95 -13.53 -12.73 1.88
CA TYR A 95 -12.55 -13.82 1.80
C TYR A 95 -11.18 -13.36 2.34
N ILE A 96 -10.75 -12.16 1.98
CA ILE A 96 -9.48 -11.60 2.43
C ILE A 96 -9.52 -11.33 3.95
N ASP A 97 -10.62 -10.84 4.51
CA ASP A 97 -10.80 -10.72 5.96
C ASP A 97 -10.58 -12.04 6.68
N LEU A 98 -11.27 -13.09 6.27
CA LEU A 98 -11.15 -14.42 6.87
C LEU A 98 -9.72 -15.00 6.72
N MET A 99 -9.08 -14.74 5.60
CA MET A 99 -7.71 -15.16 5.33
C MET A 99 -6.72 -14.42 6.25
N LEU A 100 -6.81 -13.10 6.35
CA LEU A 100 -5.94 -12.29 7.19
C LEU A 100 -5.98 -12.69 8.65
N ARG A 101 -7.15 -13.08 9.17
CA ARG A 101 -7.31 -13.54 10.57
C ARG A 101 -6.53 -14.80 10.91
N LYS A 102 -6.11 -15.59 9.92
CA LYS A 102 -5.23 -16.74 10.13
C LYS A 102 -3.80 -16.33 10.50
N TYR A 103 -3.36 -15.14 10.05
CA TYR A 103 -1.96 -14.73 10.08
C TYR A 103 -1.71 -13.48 10.92
N PHE A 104 -2.69 -12.59 11.08
CA PHE A 104 -2.55 -11.27 11.66
C PHE A 104 -3.68 -10.90 12.61
N ALA A 105 -3.42 -9.93 13.49
CA ALA A 105 -4.46 -9.20 14.20
C ALA A 105 -4.95 -8.03 13.32
N ILE A 106 -6.22 -8.07 12.89
CA ILE A 106 -6.82 -6.97 12.13
C ILE A 106 -7.17 -5.83 13.11
N LYS A 107 -6.54 -4.66 12.93
CA LYS A 107 -6.80 -3.46 13.72
C LYS A 107 -8.01 -2.69 13.20
N ASN A 108 -8.07 -2.47 11.89
CA ASN A 108 -9.17 -1.75 11.24
C ASN A 108 -9.49 -2.34 9.85
N ARG A 109 -10.75 -2.24 9.49
CA ARG A 109 -11.23 -2.29 8.11
C ARG A 109 -11.45 -0.86 7.66
N LEU A 110 -10.45 -0.31 6.98
CA LEU A 110 -10.48 1.06 6.49
C LEU A 110 -11.27 1.12 5.19
N ILE A 111 -11.91 2.25 4.97
CA ILE A 111 -12.63 2.55 3.72
C ILE A 111 -11.96 3.74 3.05
N TRP A 112 -11.29 3.52 1.95
CA TRP A 112 -10.91 4.63 1.10
C TRP A 112 -12.09 5.04 0.23
N PHE A 113 -12.80 6.10 0.65
CA PHE A 113 -13.87 6.71 -0.13
C PHE A 113 -13.25 7.61 -1.21
N ARG A 114 -13.63 7.34 -2.46
CA ARG A 114 -13.21 8.11 -3.63
C ARG A 114 -14.42 8.64 -4.38
N SER A 115 -14.40 9.91 -4.76
CA SER A 115 -15.43 10.50 -5.61
C SER A 115 -15.24 10.06 -7.08
N GLY A 116 -16.31 10.17 -7.87
CA GLY A 116 -16.27 9.89 -9.31
C GLY A 116 -16.81 8.53 -9.73
N GLY A 117 -16.68 8.20 -11.01
CA GLY A 117 -17.20 6.99 -11.62
C GLY A 117 -18.63 7.12 -12.16
N VAL A 118 -19.01 6.21 -13.04
CA VAL A 118 -20.33 6.15 -13.68
C VAL A 118 -21.34 5.51 -12.74
N SER A 119 -22.54 6.05 -12.66
CA SER A 119 -23.62 5.47 -11.87
C SER A 119 -24.30 4.33 -12.65
N PRO A 120 -24.31 3.10 -12.15
CA PRO A 120 -25.01 2.00 -12.81
C PRO A 120 -26.53 2.14 -12.68
N LYS A 121 -27.28 1.56 -13.61
CA LYS A 121 -28.74 1.68 -13.64
C LYS A 121 -29.48 0.77 -12.64
N LYS A 122 -28.86 -0.36 -12.21
CA LYS A 122 -29.54 -1.40 -11.43
C LYS A 122 -28.86 -1.80 -10.14
N LYS A 123 -27.82 -1.07 -9.71
CA LYS A 123 -27.13 -1.28 -8.42
C LYS A 123 -26.59 0.03 -7.87
N PHE A 124 -26.16 0.06 -6.63
CA PHE A 124 -25.46 1.21 -6.08
C PHE A 124 -24.09 1.38 -6.75
N LYS A 125 -23.66 2.64 -6.89
CA LYS A 125 -22.34 2.96 -7.42
C LYS A 125 -21.25 2.57 -6.42
N VAL A 126 -20.27 1.82 -6.87
CA VAL A 126 -19.06 1.56 -6.09
C VAL A 126 -18.25 2.84 -5.97
N SER A 127 -18.08 3.34 -4.76
CA SER A 127 -17.44 4.63 -4.46
C SER A 127 -16.28 4.52 -3.47
N HIS A 128 -15.92 3.30 -3.06
CA HIS A 128 -14.83 3.07 -2.11
C HIS A 128 -14.04 1.81 -2.43
N GLU A 129 -12.84 1.75 -1.88
CA GLU A 129 -12.00 0.56 -1.85
C GLU A 129 -11.75 0.16 -0.40
N PRO A 130 -11.96 -1.12 -0.03
CA PRO A 130 -11.59 -1.64 1.28
C PRO A 130 -10.07 -1.70 1.42
N LEU A 131 -9.58 -1.37 2.62
CA LEU A 131 -8.18 -1.45 3.00
C LEU A 131 -8.09 -2.05 4.40
N PHE A 132 -7.44 -3.18 4.55
CA PHE A 132 -7.22 -3.79 5.86
C PHE A 132 -5.93 -3.28 6.47
N TYR A 133 -6.01 -2.82 7.72
CA TYR A 133 -4.85 -2.53 8.56
C TYR A 133 -4.65 -3.68 9.56
N CYS A 134 -3.52 -4.34 9.44
CA CYS A 134 -3.16 -5.51 10.21
C CYS A 134 -1.81 -5.33 10.91
N VAL A 135 -1.62 -6.00 12.04
CA VAL A 135 -0.37 -5.99 12.80
C VAL A 135 0.03 -7.41 13.22
N ASN A 136 1.33 -7.64 13.40
CA ASN A 136 1.84 -8.90 13.92
C ASN A 136 1.56 -9.04 15.41
N ASP A 137 1.90 -8.00 16.19
CA ASP A 137 1.64 -7.95 17.63
C ASP A 137 0.69 -6.78 17.95
N ILE A 138 -0.48 -7.12 18.50
CA ILE A 138 -1.50 -6.13 18.85
C ILE A 138 -1.04 -5.15 19.95
N LYS A 139 -0.09 -5.55 20.78
CA LYS A 139 0.41 -4.77 21.92
C LYS A 139 1.67 -3.98 21.59
N ASN A 140 2.45 -4.44 20.62
CA ASN A 140 3.77 -3.88 20.32
C ASN A 140 3.94 -3.62 18.82
N HIS A 141 3.16 -2.68 18.27
CA HIS A 141 3.28 -2.24 16.89
C HIS A 141 3.51 -0.74 16.82
N THR A 142 4.18 -0.29 15.78
CA THR A 142 4.39 1.14 15.52
C THR A 142 3.05 1.83 15.23
N TRP A 143 2.73 2.89 15.99
CA TRP A 143 1.54 3.70 15.78
C TRP A 143 1.81 5.18 16.07
N ASN A 144 1.99 5.98 15.04
CA ASN A 144 2.32 7.42 15.12
C ASN A 144 1.07 8.26 14.90
N LEU A 145 0.17 8.31 15.90
CA LEU A 145 -1.09 9.01 15.80
C LEU A 145 -0.93 10.50 15.47
N ASP A 146 0.05 11.17 16.09
CA ASP A 146 0.21 12.62 15.96
C ASP A 146 0.61 13.03 14.53
N ASP A 147 1.29 12.15 13.79
CA ASP A 147 1.70 12.40 12.39
C ASP A 147 0.54 12.34 11.37
N ILE A 148 -0.60 11.78 11.79
CA ILE A 148 -1.76 11.57 10.93
C ILE A 148 -3.04 12.27 11.42
N ARG A 149 -2.96 13.06 12.51
CA ARG A 149 -4.14 13.78 13.03
C ARG A 149 -4.77 14.66 11.95
N VAL A 150 -6.08 14.79 12.00
CA VAL A 150 -6.87 15.61 11.09
C VAL A 150 -7.56 16.74 11.86
N LYS A 151 -7.75 17.90 11.21
CA LYS A 151 -8.42 19.04 11.84
C LYS A 151 -9.84 18.63 12.26
N SER A 152 -10.18 18.86 13.53
CA SER A 152 -11.57 18.70 13.99
C SER A 152 -12.45 19.83 13.44
N ILE A 153 -13.67 19.51 13.04
CA ILE A 153 -14.68 20.52 12.65
C ILE A 153 -15.06 21.45 13.82
N TYR A 154 -14.77 21.04 15.06
CA TYR A 154 -15.01 21.81 16.29
C TYR A 154 -13.75 22.51 16.80
N ALA A 155 -12.62 22.48 16.10
CA ALA A 155 -11.33 23.00 16.57
C ALA A 155 -11.40 24.49 16.99
N ASP A 156 -12.20 25.28 16.27
CA ASP A 156 -12.34 26.71 16.54
C ASP A 156 -13.38 27.02 17.66
N LYS A 157 -14.12 26.01 18.12
CA LYS A 157 -15.22 26.15 19.08
C LYS A 157 -14.93 25.54 20.45
N ASP A 158 -14.02 24.58 20.54
CA ASP A 158 -13.72 23.86 21.77
C ASP A 158 -12.20 23.81 22.03
N LYS A 159 -11.74 24.65 22.95
CA LYS A 159 -10.31 24.75 23.35
C LYS A 159 -9.78 23.52 24.11
N ARG A 160 -10.65 22.56 24.48
CA ARG A 160 -10.25 21.30 25.14
C ARG A 160 -9.73 20.27 24.13
N LEU A 161 -9.96 20.49 22.84
CA LEU A 161 -9.49 19.60 21.79
C LEU A 161 -7.97 19.64 21.65
N ASN A 162 -7.38 18.51 21.28
CA ASN A 162 -5.95 18.44 21.00
C ASN A 162 -5.59 19.45 19.89
N PRO A 163 -4.60 20.34 20.10
CA PRO A 163 -4.17 21.32 19.11
C PRO A 163 -3.71 20.69 17.79
N LEU A 164 -3.16 19.48 17.83
CA LEU A 164 -2.75 18.72 16.64
C LEU A 164 -3.93 18.13 15.86
N GLY A 165 -5.15 18.21 16.39
CA GLY A 165 -6.34 17.67 15.77
C GLY A 165 -6.83 16.35 16.37
N LYS A 166 -7.88 15.76 15.78
CA LYS A 166 -8.44 14.47 16.18
C LYS A 166 -7.76 13.30 15.48
N SER A 167 -7.87 12.10 16.05
CA SER A 167 -7.57 10.86 15.32
C SER A 167 -8.41 10.81 14.04
N PRO A 168 -7.85 10.42 12.88
CA PRO A 168 -8.66 10.17 11.70
C PRO A 168 -9.64 9.03 11.92
N ASP A 169 -10.80 9.14 11.28
CA ASP A 169 -11.80 8.07 11.26
C ASP A 169 -11.31 6.92 10.35
N ASP A 170 -12.00 5.80 10.34
CA ASP A 170 -11.71 4.65 9.48
C ASP A 170 -12.26 4.79 8.04
N VAL A 171 -13.02 5.85 7.77
CA VAL A 171 -13.46 6.25 6.43
C VAL A 171 -12.62 7.44 5.95
N TRP A 172 -11.77 7.21 4.96
CA TRP A 172 -10.85 8.21 4.43
C TRP A 172 -11.37 8.84 3.14
N CYS A 173 -11.85 10.08 3.24
CA CYS A 173 -12.35 10.85 2.11
C CYS A 173 -11.18 11.52 1.36
N ILE A 174 -10.39 10.73 0.62
CA ILE A 174 -9.25 11.20 -0.16
C ILE A 174 -9.62 11.13 -1.65
N PRO A 175 -9.67 12.27 -2.37
CA PRO A 175 -10.03 12.27 -3.78
C PRO A 175 -9.05 11.43 -4.62
N ASN A 176 -9.59 10.75 -5.64
CA ASN A 176 -8.76 10.12 -6.67
C ASN A 176 -8.01 11.18 -7.51
N LEU A 177 -7.17 10.73 -8.42
CA LEU A 177 -6.29 11.60 -9.22
C LEU A 177 -6.95 12.19 -10.48
N VAL A 178 -8.27 12.13 -10.60
CA VAL A 178 -8.98 12.78 -11.72
C VAL A 178 -8.77 14.29 -11.64
N GLY A 179 -8.17 14.86 -12.69
CA GLY A 179 -7.85 16.29 -12.75
C GLY A 179 -6.53 16.72 -12.07
N LYS A 180 -5.86 15.85 -11.31
CA LYS A 180 -4.56 16.16 -10.68
C LYS A 180 -3.39 15.92 -11.64
N LYS A 181 -3.22 16.77 -12.66
CA LYS A 181 -2.22 16.62 -13.72
C LYS A 181 -0.77 16.50 -13.22
N ASN A 182 -0.43 17.17 -12.12
CA ASN A 182 0.94 17.19 -11.58
C ASN A 182 1.34 15.90 -10.85
N GLU A 183 0.36 15.12 -10.39
CA GLU A 183 0.61 13.87 -9.67
C GLU A 183 0.38 12.64 -10.54
N LYS A 184 -0.55 12.74 -11.49
CA LYS A 184 -0.99 11.62 -12.32
C LYS A 184 0.08 11.18 -13.31
N VAL A 185 0.31 9.87 -13.39
CA VAL A 185 1.16 9.22 -14.40
C VAL A 185 0.34 8.21 -15.21
N PRO A 186 0.84 7.71 -16.36
CA PRO A 186 0.17 6.69 -17.17
C PRO A 186 0.08 5.34 -16.45
N HIS A 187 -0.82 5.25 -15.48
CA HIS A 187 -1.17 4.02 -14.76
C HIS A 187 -2.68 4.02 -14.45
N PRO A 188 -3.41 2.91 -14.69
CA PRO A 188 -4.87 2.89 -14.61
C PRO A 188 -5.44 3.01 -13.19
N THR A 189 -4.70 2.51 -12.18
CA THR A 189 -5.14 2.39 -10.78
C THR A 189 -4.23 3.11 -9.79
N GLN A 190 -3.51 4.15 -10.23
CA GLN A 190 -2.58 4.89 -9.39
C GLN A 190 -3.24 5.39 -8.09
N LYS A 191 -2.62 5.07 -6.93
CA LYS A 191 -3.05 5.58 -5.63
C LYS A 191 -2.58 7.03 -5.42
N PRO A 192 -3.39 7.90 -4.76
CA PRO A 192 -2.97 9.24 -4.37
C PRO A 192 -1.84 9.24 -3.32
N LEU A 193 -0.89 10.16 -3.43
CA LEU A 193 0.20 10.26 -2.44
C LEU A 193 -0.34 10.55 -1.02
N GLU A 194 -1.40 11.35 -0.88
CA GLU A 194 -2.03 11.62 0.41
C GLU A 194 -2.46 10.34 1.14
N LEU A 195 -2.96 9.34 0.38
CA LEU A 195 -3.34 8.04 0.91
C LEU A 195 -2.12 7.24 1.36
N CYS A 196 -1.08 7.20 0.52
CA CYS A 196 0.18 6.50 0.81
C CYS A 196 0.91 7.17 2.00
N ASP A 197 0.97 8.50 2.04
CA ASP A 197 1.59 9.28 3.12
C ASP A 197 0.95 8.94 4.47
N ARG A 198 -0.39 8.83 4.53
CA ARG A 198 -1.11 8.51 5.77
C ARG A 198 -0.77 7.11 6.28
N ILE A 199 -0.73 6.12 5.40
CA ILE A 199 -0.37 4.73 5.72
C ILE A 199 1.08 4.69 6.26
N ILE A 200 2.02 5.31 5.55
CA ILE A 200 3.43 5.27 5.91
C ILE A 200 3.69 6.00 7.22
N LYS A 201 3.14 7.19 7.40
CA LYS A 201 3.32 7.97 8.63
C LYS A 201 2.82 7.25 9.86
N CYS A 202 1.62 6.66 9.82
CA CYS A 202 1.05 6.03 11.00
C CYS A 202 1.78 4.75 11.43
N SER A 203 2.45 4.06 10.52
CA SER A 203 2.96 2.70 10.76
C SER A 203 4.48 2.55 10.68
N THR A 204 5.21 3.64 10.42
CA THR A 204 6.69 3.60 10.28
C THR A 204 7.34 4.86 10.84
N ASN A 205 8.61 4.72 11.23
CA ASN A 205 9.49 5.82 11.60
C ASN A 205 10.47 6.15 10.46
N GLU A 206 11.21 7.26 10.56
CA GLU A 206 12.28 7.58 9.61
C GLU A 206 13.32 6.46 9.56
N ASN A 207 13.83 6.18 8.37
CA ASN A 207 14.75 5.09 8.04
C ASN A 207 14.18 3.67 8.13
N ASP A 208 12.92 3.48 8.55
CA ASP A 208 12.25 2.19 8.48
C ASP A 208 12.16 1.69 7.04
N LEU A 209 12.10 0.37 6.88
CA LEU A 209 12.08 -0.30 5.59
C LEU A 209 10.67 -0.82 5.24
N ILE A 210 10.16 -0.37 4.11
CA ILE A 210 8.82 -0.71 3.60
C ILE A 210 8.95 -1.67 2.42
N LEU A 211 8.16 -2.74 2.42
CA LEU A 211 8.02 -3.64 1.29
C LEU A 211 6.72 -3.36 0.52
N ILE A 212 6.83 -3.22 -0.79
CA ILE A 212 5.73 -2.93 -1.71
C ILE A 212 5.76 -3.98 -2.83
N PRO A 213 5.12 -5.14 -2.65
CA PRO A 213 5.21 -6.27 -3.58
C PRO A 213 4.58 -6.02 -4.96
N PHE A 214 3.68 -5.05 -5.06
CA PHE A 214 2.97 -4.64 -6.29
C PHE A 214 3.02 -3.13 -6.42
N ALA A 215 4.17 -2.60 -6.81
CA ALA A 215 4.44 -1.17 -6.70
C ALA A 215 3.79 -0.32 -7.80
N GLY A 216 3.37 -0.91 -8.92
CA GLY A 216 2.66 -0.25 -10.01
C GLY A 216 3.31 1.06 -10.46
N SER A 217 2.62 2.17 -10.23
CA SER A 217 3.09 3.53 -10.54
C SER A 217 4.12 4.08 -9.55
N GLY A 218 4.49 3.34 -8.50
CA GLY A 218 5.42 3.74 -7.45
C GLY A 218 4.88 4.81 -6.49
N SER A 219 3.59 4.91 -6.25
CA SER A 219 3.04 5.94 -5.35
C SER A 219 3.53 5.77 -3.92
N GLU A 220 3.47 4.58 -3.36
CA GLU A 220 3.97 4.21 -2.04
C GLU A 220 5.48 4.43 -1.93
N PHE A 221 6.21 4.10 -3.00
CA PHE A 221 7.64 4.29 -3.06
C PHE A 221 8.03 5.78 -3.06
N VAL A 222 7.32 6.62 -3.83
CA VAL A 222 7.49 8.09 -3.82
C VAL A 222 7.22 8.64 -2.42
N SER A 223 6.13 8.22 -1.78
CA SER A 223 5.77 8.63 -0.42
C SER A 223 6.85 8.20 0.58
N ALA A 224 7.38 6.98 0.49
CA ALA A 224 8.45 6.50 1.34
C ALA A 224 9.70 7.40 1.26
N ILE A 225 10.17 7.72 0.04
CA ILE A 225 11.31 8.63 -0.15
C ILE A 225 11.04 10.01 0.44
N LYS A 226 9.90 10.61 0.13
CA LYS A 226 9.52 11.94 0.64
C LYS A 226 9.47 12.03 2.16
N LEU A 227 9.19 10.91 2.80
CA LEU A 227 9.05 10.80 4.25
C LEU A 227 10.32 10.22 4.92
N ASN A 228 11.45 10.15 4.23
CA ASN A 228 12.72 9.61 4.72
C ASN A 228 12.63 8.13 5.16
N ARG A 229 11.80 7.33 4.50
CA ARG A 229 11.75 5.87 4.67
C ARG A 229 12.48 5.19 3.52
N LYS A 230 13.03 4.00 3.79
CA LYS A 230 13.58 3.11 2.76
C LYS A 230 12.49 2.19 2.23
N SER A 231 12.64 1.74 0.99
CA SER A 231 11.65 0.82 0.44
C SER A 231 12.26 -0.19 -0.54
N ILE A 232 11.63 -1.36 -0.61
CA ILE A 232 11.78 -2.35 -1.66
C ILE A 232 10.46 -2.35 -2.42
N GLY A 233 10.46 -1.81 -3.64
CA GLY A 233 9.30 -1.83 -4.53
C GLY A 233 9.52 -2.87 -5.62
N ILE A 234 8.49 -3.68 -5.90
CA ILE A 234 8.54 -4.72 -6.92
C ILE A 234 7.40 -4.49 -7.90
N GLU A 235 7.70 -4.49 -9.19
CA GLU A 235 6.72 -4.35 -10.26
C GLU A 235 7.04 -5.31 -11.38
N LYS A 236 6.08 -6.19 -11.69
CA LYS A 236 6.24 -7.23 -12.71
C LYS A 236 6.18 -6.65 -14.13
N GLU A 237 5.24 -5.75 -14.37
CA GLU A 237 5.00 -5.18 -15.68
C GLU A 237 6.05 -4.12 -16.03
N LYS A 238 6.93 -4.43 -17.01
CA LYS A 238 8.03 -3.55 -17.43
C LYS A 238 7.56 -2.13 -17.77
N GLN A 239 6.40 -1.99 -18.41
CA GLN A 239 5.83 -0.69 -18.75
C GLN A 239 5.54 0.18 -17.51
N TYR A 240 5.01 -0.41 -16.43
CA TYR A 240 4.72 0.31 -15.18
C TYR A 240 5.99 0.54 -14.37
N TYR A 241 6.92 -0.42 -14.37
CA TYR A 241 8.26 -0.20 -13.82
C TYR A 241 8.91 1.03 -14.44
N ASP A 242 8.93 1.17 -15.78
CA ASP A 242 9.52 2.30 -16.46
C ASP A 242 8.82 3.64 -16.18
N VAL A 243 7.50 3.62 -16.02
CA VAL A 243 6.71 4.77 -15.59
C VAL A 243 7.11 5.19 -14.18
N ALA A 244 7.24 4.24 -13.25
CA ALA A 244 7.61 4.49 -11.86
C ALA A 244 9.05 5.02 -11.76
N VAL A 245 10.02 4.42 -12.43
CA VAL A 245 11.42 4.88 -12.41
C VAL A 245 11.54 6.31 -12.92
N ARG A 246 10.89 6.66 -14.04
CA ARG A 246 10.84 8.05 -14.54
C ARG A 246 10.17 9.02 -13.57
N ARG A 247 9.16 8.57 -12.82
CA ARG A 247 8.52 9.37 -11.79
C ARG A 247 9.45 9.59 -10.60
N LEU A 248 10.11 8.54 -10.15
CA LEU A 248 11.02 8.54 -9.01
C LEU A 248 12.24 9.41 -9.21
N SER A 249 12.79 9.49 -10.45
CA SER A 249 13.93 10.36 -10.76
C SER A 249 13.69 11.84 -10.44
N LYS A 250 12.43 12.28 -10.36
CA LYS A 250 12.06 13.66 -9.96
C LYS A 250 12.19 13.93 -8.46
N TYR A 251 12.34 12.89 -7.66
CA TYR A 251 12.45 12.96 -6.20
C TYR A 251 13.86 12.57 -5.70
N CYS A 252 14.78 12.32 -6.65
CA CYS A 252 16.20 12.13 -6.39
C CYS A 252 16.87 13.49 -6.58
N GLY A 253 16.92 14.29 -5.54
CA GLY A 253 17.66 15.53 -5.48
C GLY A 253 18.81 15.41 -4.52
#